data_e7d9670473c3cc2856f618ce99eeaded
#
_entry.id   e7d9670473c3cc2856f618ce99eeaded
#
_cell.length_a   1.000
_cell.length_b   1.000
_cell.length_c   1.000
_cell.angle_alpha   90.00
_cell.angle_beta   90.00
_cell.angle_gamma   90.00
#
_symmetry.space_group_name_H-M   'P 1'
#
loop_
_entity.id
_entity.type
_entity.pdbx_description
1 polymer ?
#
loop_
_entity_poly.entity_id
_entity_poly.type
_entity_poly.pdbx_seq_one_letter_code
_entity_poly.pdbx_strand_id
1 'polypeptide(L)'
;MKTIASTSLPARVQQPRYDRAQLRSRIVHFGFGAFHRAHQALLTNRVLNEKGGDWGICEISLFSGDVLMSQLRAQDHLFTVLEKGAEGNEAIIVGAVHECLNAKLDSLPAIIEKFCEPQVAIVSLTITEKGYCIDPATGKLDLHNARIIHDLENPSAPHSAPGILVEALHRRRERGLPAFTVLSCDNIPDNGHVVKNAVLGMAQKRSAALSEWIDSHVSFPGTMVDRIVPAATDASLAEITDALGVEDPCAISCEPFIQWVVEDNFVAGRPEWEVAGVQMVQDVLPWEQMKLRMLNGSHSFLAYLGYLAGYAHINECMEDAAFREAARRLMLDEQATTLRIKDVDLTAYADSLLERFANPALQHRTWQIAMDGSQKLPQRMLDGIRVHLERKTPWSLLALGVAGWIRYVSGTDDRGNAIDVRDPLSDKIRTMVNASSDAERVNALLGLSEVFGHDLAQNSAFVEAVSQAYERITRHGARQAVIETLNV
;
A
#
# COMPACT_ATOMS: atom_id res chain seq x y z
N MET A 1 -7.22 3.69 -35.09
CA MET A 1 -6.52 4.60 -34.16
C MET A 1 -5.06 4.11 -34.05
N LYS A 2 -4.07 5.00 -34.03
CA LYS A 2 -2.69 4.59 -33.74
C LYS A 2 -2.60 4.25 -32.25
N THR A 3 -1.96 3.14 -31.92
CA THR A 3 -1.74 2.67 -30.54
C THR A 3 -0.23 2.47 -30.31
N ILE A 4 0.20 2.32 -29.07
CA ILE A 4 1.60 2.00 -28.75
C ILE A 4 2.05 0.68 -29.39
N ALA A 5 1.13 -0.27 -29.65
CA ALA A 5 1.41 -1.53 -30.35
C ALA A 5 1.64 -1.36 -31.85
N SER A 6 1.07 -0.31 -32.45
CA SER A 6 1.11 -0.09 -33.92
C SER A 6 1.99 1.08 -34.36
N THR A 7 2.65 1.76 -33.41
CA THR A 7 3.45 2.97 -33.66
C THR A 7 4.93 2.70 -33.39
N SER A 8 5.81 3.23 -34.25
CA SER A 8 7.24 3.26 -33.94
C SER A 8 7.50 4.27 -32.83
N LEU A 9 7.90 3.79 -31.66
CA LEU A 9 8.16 4.61 -30.49
C LEU A 9 9.57 5.23 -30.55
N PRO A 10 9.81 6.39 -29.90
CA PRO A 10 11.14 6.98 -29.79
C PRO A 10 12.16 6.01 -29.18
N ALA A 11 13.41 6.06 -29.63
CA ALA A 11 14.48 5.14 -29.20
C ALA A 11 14.78 5.18 -27.69
N ARG A 12 14.40 6.28 -27.01
CA ARG A 12 14.54 6.43 -25.55
C ARG A 12 13.48 5.65 -24.75
N VAL A 13 12.43 5.15 -25.40
CA VAL A 13 11.37 4.37 -24.77
C VAL A 13 11.80 2.92 -24.66
N GLN A 14 11.88 2.39 -23.46
CA GLN A 14 12.20 0.98 -23.26
C GLN A 14 11.03 0.11 -23.69
N GLN A 15 11.31 -0.91 -24.50
CA GLN A 15 10.30 -1.84 -25.00
C GLN A 15 10.60 -3.27 -24.54
N PRO A 16 9.60 -4.18 -24.47
CA PRO A 16 9.82 -5.59 -24.21
C PRO A 16 10.81 -6.21 -25.24
N ARG A 17 11.79 -6.95 -24.74
CA ARG A 17 12.83 -7.62 -25.56
C ARG A 17 12.65 -9.13 -25.65
N TYR A 18 11.63 -9.67 -24.96
CA TYR A 18 11.27 -11.08 -24.97
C TYR A 18 10.15 -11.36 -25.96
N ASP A 19 10.00 -12.62 -26.37
CA ASP A 19 8.93 -13.05 -27.25
C ASP A 19 7.60 -13.20 -26.49
N ARG A 20 6.72 -12.23 -26.64
CA ARG A 20 5.39 -12.21 -25.99
C ARG A 20 4.47 -13.36 -26.44
N ALA A 21 4.70 -13.96 -27.61
CA ALA A 21 3.91 -15.09 -28.07
C ALA A 21 4.14 -16.38 -27.24
N GLN A 22 5.24 -16.43 -26.49
CA GLN A 22 5.54 -17.54 -25.58
C GLN A 22 4.89 -17.40 -24.19
N LEU A 23 4.34 -16.22 -23.86
CA LEU A 23 3.72 -15.98 -22.57
C LEU A 23 2.49 -16.87 -22.37
N ARG A 24 2.31 -17.32 -21.14
CA ARG A 24 1.14 -18.07 -20.68
C ARG A 24 0.60 -17.41 -19.41
N SER A 25 -0.70 -17.54 -19.17
CA SER A 25 -1.33 -17.03 -17.93
C SER A 25 -0.91 -17.87 -16.72
N ARG A 26 0.37 -17.76 -16.32
CA ARG A 26 0.88 -18.41 -15.11
C ARG A 26 0.59 -17.60 -13.85
N ILE A 27 0.41 -16.29 -14.02
CA ILE A 27 -0.08 -15.36 -12.99
C ILE A 27 -1.45 -14.88 -13.43
N VAL A 28 -2.45 -15.02 -12.57
CA VAL A 28 -3.75 -14.36 -12.72
C VAL A 28 -3.84 -13.27 -11.66
N HIS A 29 -4.08 -12.04 -12.07
CA HIS A 29 -4.10 -10.90 -11.16
C HIS A 29 -5.48 -10.29 -11.06
N PHE A 30 -5.96 -10.07 -9.82
CA PHE A 30 -7.18 -9.32 -9.54
C PHE A 30 -6.86 -7.83 -9.32
N GLY A 31 -7.32 -6.97 -10.21
CA GLY A 31 -7.26 -5.54 -10.06
C GLY A 31 -6.20 -4.84 -10.92
N PHE A 32 -6.53 -4.53 -12.17
CA PHE A 32 -5.67 -3.75 -13.08
C PHE A 32 -5.57 -2.28 -12.67
N GLY A 33 -5.21 -2.06 -11.40
CA GLY A 33 -5.02 -0.74 -10.83
C GLY A 33 -3.66 -0.11 -11.19
N ALA A 34 -3.51 1.18 -10.91
CA ALA A 34 -2.26 1.90 -11.18
C ALA A 34 -1.07 1.28 -10.40
N PHE A 35 -1.30 0.87 -9.15
CA PHE A 35 -0.25 0.28 -8.33
C PHE A 35 0.26 -1.03 -8.93
N HIS A 36 -0.60 -1.96 -9.30
CA HIS A 36 -0.18 -3.24 -9.91
C HIS A 36 0.62 -3.01 -11.19
N ARG A 37 0.16 -2.10 -12.06
CA ARG A 37 0.85 -1.76 -13.32
C ARG A 37 2.27 -1.25 -13.09
N ALA A 38 2.45 -0.40 -12.07
CA ALA A 38 3.74 0.19 -11.70
C ALA A 38 4.60 -0.74 -10.81
N HIS A 39 4.10 -1.87 -10.36
CA HIS A 39 4.75 -2.71 -9.37
C HIS A 39 4.95 -4.14 -9.90
N GLN A 40 4.08 -5.09 -9.56
CA GLN A 40 4.25 -6.50 -9.95
C GLN A 40 4.37 -6.69 -11.47
N ALA A 41 3.53 -6.03 -12.27
CA ALA A 41 3.56 -6.16 -13.71
C ALA A 41 4.87 -5.64 -14.31
N LEU A 42 5.36 -4.49 -13.84
CA LEU A 42 6.65 -3.93 -14.25
C LEU A 42 7.82 -4.82 -13.82
N LEU A 43 7.82 -5.31 -12.58
CA LEU A 43 8.88 -6.21 -12.09
C LEU A 43 8.91 -7.53 -12.87
N THR A 44 7.74 -8.09 -13.18
CA THR A 44 7.65 -9.29 -14.02
C THR A 44 8.16 -9.00 -15.45
N ASN A 45 7.85 -7.82 -16.01
CA ASN A 45 8.40 -7.38 -17.30
C ASN A 45 9.94 -7.26 -17.27
N ARG A 46 10.51 -6.77 -16.16
CA ARG A 46 11.97 -6.72 -15.98
C ARG A 46 12.59 -8.12 -15.95
N VAL A 47 11.97 -9.07 -15.23
CA VAL A 47 12.40 -10.48 -15.20
C VAL A 47 12.37 -11.08 -16.60
N LEU A 48 11.27 -10.89 -17.33
CA LEU A 48 11.14 -11.42 -18.71
C LEU A 48 12.17 -10.81 -19.67
N ASN A 49 12.50 -9.53 -19.52
CA ASN A 49 13.55 -8.89 -20.31
C ASN A 49 14.95 -9.46 -20.03
N GLU A 50 15.20 -9.92 -18.81
CA GLU A 50 16.51 -10.42 -18.36
C GLU A 50 16.65 -11.92 -18.61
N LYS A 51 15.61 -12.69 -18.33
CA LYS A 51 15.64 -14.17 -18.32
C LYS A 51 14.81 -14.81 -19.44
N GLY A 52 13.88 -14.07 -20.06
CA GLY A 52 12.85 -14.68 -20.90
C GLY A 52 11.87 -15.53 -20.13
N GLY A 53 11.32 -16.55 -20.75
CA GLY A 53 10.38 -17.48 -20.15
C GLY A 53 8.92 -17.21 -20.49
N ASP A 54 8.01 -17.89 -19.79
CA ASP A 54 6.58 -17.92 -20.11
C ASP A 54 5.68 -17.32 -19.02
N TRP A 55 6.24 -16.61 -18.05
CA TRP A 55 5.53 -15.99 -16.92
C TRP A 55 4.69 -14.77 -17.34
N GLY A 56 3.62 -15.02 -18.09
CA GLY A 56 2.63 -14.01 -18.46
C GLY A 56 1.58 -13.78 -17.37
N ILE A 57 1.01 -12.58 -17.39
CA ILE A 57 -0.06 -12.15 -16.50
C ILE A 57 -1.36 -12.06 -17.27
N CYS A 58 -2.43 -12.68 -16.71
CA CYS A 58 -3.80 -12.42 -17.10
C CYS A 58 -4.46 -11.50 -16.07
N GLU A 59 -4.92 -10.35 -16.50
CA GLU A 59 -5.61 -9.37 -15.65
C GLU A 59 -7.08 -9.69 -15.51
N ILE A 60 -7.60 -9.65 -14.28
CA ILE A 60 -9.01 -9.87 -13.99
C ILE A 60 -9.62 -8.60 -13.37
N SER A 61 -10.76 -8.17 -13.93
CA SER A 61 -11.62 -7.16 -13.32
C SER A 61 -13.05 -7.66 -13.28
N LEU A 62 -13.73 -7.57 -12.14
CA LEU A 62 -15.06 -8.18 -11.99
C LEU A 62 -16.17 -7.23 -12.46
N PHE A 63 -16.42 -6.17 -11.71
CA PHE A 63 -17.63 -5.34 -11.87
C PHE A 63 -17.36 -3.92 -12.39
N SER A 64 -16.09 -3.54 -12.50
CA SER A 64 -15.64 -2.22 -12.96
C SER A 64 -14.47 -2.38 -13.91
N GLY A 65 -14.00 -1.27 -14.51
CA GLY A 65 -12.81 -1.28 -15.35
C GLY A 65 -13.01 -1.86 -16.75
N ASP A 66 -14.24 -2.13 -17.17
CA ASP A 66 -14.59 -2.64 -18.52
C ASP A 66 -14.04 -1.73 -19.63
N VAL A 67 -14.09 -0.42 -19.46
CA VAL A 67 -13.50 0.55 -20.41
C VAL A 67 -11.98 0.39 -20.48
N LEU A 68 -11.30 0.37 -19.33
CA LEU A 68 -9.84 0.22 -19.26
C LEU A 68 -9.38 -1.13 -19.85
N MET A 69 -10.10 -2.22 -19.57
CA MET A 69 -9.81 -3.54 -20.14
C MET A 69 -10.02 -3.57 -21.66
N SER A 70 -11.04 -2.88 -22.18
CA SER A 70 -11.26 -2.75 -23.63
C SER A 70 -10.12 -1.94 -24.28
N GLN A 71 -9.65 -0.88 -23.64
CA GLN A 71 -8.52 -0.08 -24.08
C GLN A 71 -7.21 -0.91 -24.08
N LEU A 72 -6.98 -1.68 -23.02
CA LEU A 72 -5.82 -2.57 -22.93
C LEU A 72 -5.79 -3.61 -24.07
N ARG A 73 -6.93 -4.23 -24.38
CA ARG A 73 -7.06 -5.15 -25.53
C ARG A 73 -6.79 -4.44 -26.85
N ALA A 74 -7.28 -3.23 -27.04
CA ALA A 74 -7.09 -2.48 -28.28
C ALA A 74 -5.64 -2.15 -28.59
N GLN A 75 -4.74 -2.20 -27.60
CA GLN A 75 -3.31 -1.95 -27.73
C GLN A 75 -2.44 -3.19 -27.43
N ASP A 76 -2.96 -4.37 -27.72
CA ASP A 76 -2.24 -5.65 -27.56
C ASP A 76 -1.74 -5.88 -26.11
N HIS A 77 -2.52 -5.48 -25.13
CA HIS A 77 -2.21 -5.60 -23.70
C HIS A 77 -0.92 -4.90 -23.25
N LEU A 78 -0.34 -4.02 -24.08
CA LEU A 78 0.78 -3.17 -23.71
C LEU A 78 0.28 -1.96 -22.93
N PHE A 79 1.11 -1.42 -22.04
CA PHE A 79 0.87 -0.13 -21.39
C PHE A 79 2.19 0.50 -20.96
N THR A 80 2.16 1.81 -20.73
CA THR A 80 3.33 2.60 -20.36
C THR A 80 3.39 2.87 -18.88
N VAL A 81 4.57 2.68 -18.31
CA VAL A 81 4.95 3.22 -16.98
C VAL A 81 5.97 4.32 -17.21
N LEU A 82 5.66 5.54 -16.77
CA LEU A 82 6.58 6.68 -16.75
C LEU A 82 7.15 6.84 -15.34
N GLU A 83 8.41 6.45 -15.16
CA GLU A 83 9.15 6.70 -13.91
C GLU A 83 9.63 8.15 -13.89
N LYS A 84 9.20 8.94 -12.90
CA LYS A 84 9.47 10.37 -12.78
C LYS A 84 10.54 10.63 -11.71
N GLY A 85 11.78 10.73 -12.15
CA GLY A 85 12.93 11.01 -11.29
C GLY A 85 13.33 12.49 -11.28
N ALA A 86 14.12 12.89 -10.29
CA ALA A 86 14.65 14.24 -10.18
C ALA A 86 15.61 14.59 -11.34
N GLU A 87 16.31 13.60 -11.88
CA GLU A 87 17.29 13.76 -12.98
C GLU A 87 16.68 13.55 -14.38
N GLY A 88 15.41 13.16 -14.45
CA GLY A 88 14.69 12.90 -15.70
C GLY A 88 13.67 11.79 -15.59
N ASN A 89 12.89 11.65 -16.66
CA ASN A 89 11.81 10.68 -16.74
C ASN A 89 12.20 9.52 -17.65
N GLU A 90 11.80 8.31 -17.27
CA GLU A 90 12.02 7.08 -18.03
C GLU A 90 10.68 6.44 -18.42
N ALA A 91 10.44 6.26 -19.73
CA ALA A 91 9.24 5.63 -20.25
C ALA A 91 9.50 4.17 -20.57
N ILE A 92 8.72 3.27 -19.98
CA ILE A 92 8.87 1.81 -20.09
C ILE A 92 7.55 1.22 -20.59
N ILE A 93 7.59 0.49 -21.70
CA ILE A 93 6.46 -0.30 -22.18
C ILE A 93 6.47 -1.64 -21.44
N VAL A 94 5.38 -1.93 -20.74
CA VAL A 94 5.18 -3.20 -20.05
C VAL A 94 4.39 -4.14 -20.94
N GLY A 95 4.96 -5.31 -21.21
CA GLY A 95 4.38 -6.36 -22.05
C GLY A 95 4.15 -7.68 -21.32
N ALA A 96 4.36 -7.74 -19.99
CA ALA A 96 4.16 -8.95 -19.20
C ALA A 96 2.68 -9.36 -19.10
N VAL A 97 1.77 -8.40 -19.24
CA VAL A 97 0.34 -8.68 -19.40
C VAL A 97 0.08 -9.08 -20.85
N HIS A 98 -0.49 -10.26 -21.07
CA HIS A 98 -0.79 -10.76 -22.41
C HIS A 98 -2.26 -11.12 -22.61
N GLU A 99 -3.04 -11.06 -21.54
CA GLU A 99 -4.46 -11.38 -21.56
C GLU A 99 -5.18 -10.57 -20.49
N CYS A 100 -6.46 -10.27 -20.72
CA CYS A 100 -7.30 -9.70 -19.67
C CYS A 100 -8.76 -10.14 -19.83
N LEU A 101 -9.46 -10.34 -18.71
CA LEU A 101 -10.86 -10.71 -18.65
C LEU A 101 -11.65 -9.78 -17.74
N ASN A 102 -12.89 -9.48 -18.14
CA ASN A 102 -13.82 -8.67 -17.35
C ASN A 102 -15.20 -9.32 -17.35
N ALA A 103 -15.88 -9.37 -16.21
CA ALA A 103 -17.16 -10.07 -16.08
C ALA A 103 -18.27 -9.52 -17.00
N LYS A 104 -18.22 -8.23 -17.35
CA LYS A 104 -19.18 -7.61 -18.29
C LYS A 104 -18.84 -7.91 -19.76
N LEU A 105 -17.55 -8.07 -20.08
CA LEU A 105 -17.09 -8.29 -21.45
C LEU A 105 -17.04 -9.79 -21.81
N ASP A 106 -16.67 -10.65 -20.84
CA ASP A 106 -16.35 -12.06 -21.09
C ASP A 106 -17.22 -13.05 -20.31
N SER A 107 -17.92 -12.63 -19.29
CA SER A 107 -18.71 -13.41 -18.34
C SER A 107 -17.94 -13.94 -17.13
N LEU A 108 -18.66 -14.11 -16.02
CA LEU A 108 -18.10 -14.67 -14.78
C LEU A 108 -17.64 -16.14 -14.93
N PRO A 109 -18.37 -17.04 -15.62
CA PRO A 109 -17.89 -18.38 -15.88
C PRO A 109 -16.54 -18.44 -16.60
N ALA A 110 -16.30 -17.57 -17.60
CA ALA A 110 -15.02 -17.50 -18.31
C ALA A 110 -13.87 -17.09 -17.36
N ILE A 111 -14.14 -16.14 -16.45
CA ILE A 111 -13.17 -15.74 -15.43
C ILE A 111 -12.83 -16.92 -14.51
N ILE A 112 -13.84 -17.64 -13.98
CA ILE A 112 -13.61 -18.78 -13.08
C ILE A 112 -12.82 -19.89 -13.80
N GLU A 113 -13.13 -20.17 -15.06
CA GLU A 113 -12.39 -21.16 -15.85
C GLU A 113 -10.91 -20.74 -16.06
N LYS A 114 -10.61 -19.46 -16.18
CA LYS A 114 -9.23 -18.96 -16.26
C LYS A 114 -8.39 -19.41 -15.07
N PHE A 115 -8.92 -19.32 -13.85
CA PHE A 115 -8.23 -19.81 -12.64
C PHE A 115 -8.04 -21.33 -12.63
N CYS A 116 -8.83 -22.06 -13.42
CA CYS A 116 -8.76 -23.52 -13.51
C CYS A 116 -7.80 -24.01 -14.61
N GLU A 117 -7.14 -23.14 -15.35
CA GLU A 117 -6.12 -23.55 -16.31
C GLU A 117 -4.91 -24.17 -15.59
N PRO A 118 -4.38 -25.32 -16.06
CA PRO A 118 -3.34 -26.07 -15.35
C PRO A 118 -2.06 -25.28 -15.08
N GLN A 119 -1.69 -24.34 -15.98
CA GLN A 119 -0.47 -23.55 -15.86
C GLN A 119 -0.57 -22.41 -14.84
N VAL A 120 -1.76 -22.05 -14.35
CA VAL A 120 -1.91 -21.00 -13.33
C VAL A 120 -1.24 -21.44 -12.02
N ALA A 121 -0.19 -20.74 -11.66
CA ALA A 121 0.66 -21.03 -10.51
C ALA A 121 0.46 -20.02 -9.36
N ILE A 122 0.12 -18.78 -9.71
CA ILE A 122 -0.04 -17.67 -8.76
C ILE A 122 -1.33 -16.93 -9.07
N VAL A 123 -2.11 -16.64 -8.03
CA VAL A 123 -3.20 -15.67 -8.08
C VAL A 123 -2.83 -14.50 -7.19
N SER A 124 -2.56 -13.34 -7.78
CA SER A 124 -2.20 -12.14 -7.03
C SER A 124 -3.34 -11.13 -6.98
N LEU A 125 -3.33 -10.26 -5.94
CA LEU A 125 -4.45 -9.39 -5.60
C LEU A 125 -3.96 -7.97 -5.28
N THR A 126 -4.61 -6.97 -5.89
CA THR A 126 -4.62 -5.57 -5.45
C THR A 126 -6.06 -5.06 -5.48
N ILE A 127 -6.83 -5.43 -4.45
CA ILE A 127 -8.29 -5.26 -4.38
C ILE A 127 -8.73 -4.34 -3.25
N THR A 128 -7.77 -3.75 -2.54
CA THR A 128 -7.94 -2.95 -1.33
C THR A 128 -8.54 -3.72 -0.15
N GLU A 129 -8.44 -3.18 1.04
CA GLU A 129 -8.90 -3.82 2.29
C GLU A 129 -10.35 -4.33 2.20
N LYS A 130 -11.23 -3.51 1.60
CA LYS A 130 -12.66 -3.87 1.44
C LYS A 130 -12.90 -5.09 0.54
N GLY A 131 -11.97 -5.40 -0.35
CA GLY A 131 -12.09 -6.53 -1.28
C GLY A 131 -11.98 -7.89 -0.60
N TYR A 132 -11.33 -7.95 0.56
CA TYR A 132 -11.18 -9.19 1.33
C TYR A 132 -12.41 -9.55 2.16
N CYS A 133 -13.37 -8.63 2.32
CA CYS A 133 -14.59 -8.84 3.08
C CYS A 133 -14.32 -9.34 4.51
N ILE A 134 -13.30 -8.79 5.17
CA ILE A 134 -12.93 -9.08 6.55
C ILE A 134 -13.57 -8.05 7.48
N ASP A 135 -14.07 -8.51 8.62
CA ASP A 135 -14.46 -7.65 9.74
C ASP A 135 -13.19 -7.12 10.43
N PRO A 136 -12.93 -5.80 10.41
CA PRO A 136 -11.73 -5.23 11.01
C PRO A 136 -11.59 -5.46 12.51
N ALA A 137 -12.71 -5.64 13.22
CA ALA A 137 -12.70 -5.85 14.67
C ALA A 137 -12.26 -7.25 15.06
N THR A 138 -12.51 -8.25 14.20
CA THR A 138 -12.25 -9.67 14.51
C THR A 138 -11.14 -10.29 13.65
N GLY A 139 -10.77 -9.65 12.54
CA GLY A 139 -9.84 -10.21 11.54
C GLY A 139 -10.39 -11.44 10.82
N LYS A 140 -11.70 -11.72 10.92
CA LYS A 140 -12.37 -12.87 10.31
C LYS A 140 -13.25 -12.43 9.15
N LEU A 141 -13.64 -13.40 8.31
CA LEU A 141 -14.60 -13.16 7.22
C LEU A 141 -15.89 -12.54 7.79
N ASP A 142 -16.30 -11.41 7.22
CA ASP A 142 -17.54 -10.73 7.58
C ASP A 142 -18.75 -11.44 6.96
N LEU A 143 -19.44 -12.22 7.78
CA LEU A 143 -20.63 -12.98 7.37
C LEU A 143 -21.87 -12.09 7.15
N HIS A 144 -21.82 -10.82 7.53
CA HIS A 144 -22.89 -9.84 7.28
C HIS A 144 -22.64 -9.04 5.98
N ASN A 145 -21.49 -9.20 5.35
CA ASN A 145 -21.19 -8.57 4.07
C ASN A 145 -22.11 -9.13 2.98
N ALA A 146 -22.82 -8.26 2.27
CA ALA A 146 -23.80 -8.64 1.26
C ALA A 146 -23.24 -9.55 0.15
N ARG A 147 -21.96 -9.34 -0.24
CA ARG A 147 -21.29 -10.20 -1.25
C ARG A 147 -21.01 -11.59 -0.69
N ILE A 148 -20.63 -11.71 0.57
CA ILE A 148 -20.38 -13.00 1.22
C ILE A 148 -21.70 -13.79 1.37
N ILE A 149 -22.79 -13.12 1.79
CA ILE A 149 -24.12 -13.73 1.87
C ILE A 149 -24.51 -14.29 0.49
N HIS A 150 -24.41 -13.46 -0.56
CA HIS A 150 -24.69 -13.87 -1.93
C HIS A 150 -23.87 -15.11 -2.33
N ASP A 151 -22.57 -15.12 -2.08
CA ASP A 151 -21.66 -16.17 -2.51
C ASP A 151 -21.87 -17.49 -1.76
N LEU A 152 -22.31 -17.43 -0.50
CA LEU A 152 -22.72 -18.61 0.26
C LEU A 152 -24.00 -19.25 -0.29
N GLU A 153 -24.93 -18.43 -0.78
CA GLU A 153 -26.17 -18.89 -1.42
C GLU A 153 -25.94 -19.34 -2.88
N ASN A 154 -24.94 -18.76 -3.56
CA ASN A 154 -24.64 -19.00 -4.98
C ASN A 154 -23.15 -19.35 -5.18
N PRO A 155 -22.65 -20.46 -4.61
CA PRO A 155 -21.21 -20.76 -4.59
C PRO A 155 -20.58 -21.00 -5.97
N SER A 156 -21.36 -21.31 -7.00
CA SER A 156 -20.87 -21.46 -8.38
C SER A 156 -20.87 -20.16 -9.19
N ALA A 157 -21.45 -19.08 -8.65
CA ALA A 157 -21.53 -17.76 -9.28
C ALA A 157 -21.15 -16.64 -8.29
N PRO A 158 -19.95 -16.68 -7.66
CA PRO A 158 -19.55 -15.76 -6.62
C PRO A 158 -19.30 -14.35 -7.14
N HIS A 159 -19.51 -13.35 -6.28
CA HIS A 159 -19.32 -11.92 -6.54
C HIS A 159 -18.19 -11.30 -5.73
N SER A 160 -17.62 -12.00 -4.75
CA SER A 160 -16.48 -11.55 -3.96
C SER A 160 -15.19 -12.23 -4.40
N ALA A 161 -14.04 -11.60 -4.15
CA ALA A 161 -12.75 -12.21 -4.40
C ALA A 161 -12.56 -13.51 -3.59
N PRO A 162 -12.85 -13.56 -2.26
CA PRO A 162 -12.82 -14.82 -1.52
C PRO A 162 -13.71 -15.91 -2.12
N GLY A 163 -14.92 -15.58 -2.55
CA GLY A 163 -15.84 -16.51 -3.18
C GLY A 163 -15.30 -17.09 -4.48
N ILE A 164 -14.73 -16.24 -5.35
CA ILE A 164 -14.13 -16.68 -6.63
C ILE A 164 -12.91 -17.58 -6.39
N LEU A 165 -12.04 -17.20 -5.45
CA LEU A 165 -10.86 -18.01 -5.11
C LEU A 165 -11.28 -19.40 -4.60
N VAL A 166 -12.28 -19.47 -3.72
CA VAL A 166 -12.78 -20.74 -3.17
C VAL A 166 -13.46 -21.57 -4.26
N GLU A 167 -14.25 -20.97 -5.15
CA GLU A 167 -14.87 -21.70 -6.27
C GLU A 167 -13.81 -22.24 -7.23
N ALA A 168 -12.80 -21.44 -7.58
CA ALA A 168 -11.71 -21.88 -8.44
C ALA A 168 -10.91 -23.04 -7.81
N LEU A 169 -10.56 -22.95 -6.52
CA LEU A 169 -9.85 -24.00 -5.79
C LEU A 169 -10.69 -25.25 -5.64
N HIS A 170 -12.01 -25.12 -5.42
CA HIS A 170 -12.94 -26.25 -5.44
C HIS A 170 -12.90 -26.98 -6.77
N ARG A 171 -13.06 -26.27 -7.90
CA ARG A 171 -13.02 -26.87 -9.24
C ARG A 171 -11.67 -27.52 -9.54
N ARG A 172 -10.56 -26.90 -9.16
CA ARG A 172 -9.22 -27.46 -9.32
C ARG A 172 -9.08 -28.77 -8.55
N ARG A 173 -9.53 -28.81 -7.29
CA ARG A 173 -9.57 -30.04 -6.49
C ARG A 173 -10.38 -31.14 -7.16
N GLU A 174 -11.61 -30.86 -7.59
CA GLU A 174 -12.49 -31.83 -8.26
C GLU A 174 -11.89 -32.37 -9.58
N ARG A 175 -11.10 -31.53 -10.27
CA ARG A 175 -10.42 -31.90 -11.53
C ARG A 175 -9.03 -32.52 -11.31
N GLY A 176 -8.60 -32.71 -10.09
CA GLY A 176 -7.24 -33.21 -9.78
C GLY A 176 -6.10 -32.29 -10.22
N LEU A 177 -6.37 -30.99 -10.37
CA LEU A 177 -5.35 -29.99 -10.72
C LEU A 177 -4.60 -29.54 -9.46
N PRO A 178 -3.31 -29.16 -9.59
CA PRO A 178 -2.55 -28.61 -8.46
C PRO A 178 -3.15 -27.28 -7.98
N ALA A 179 -2.99 -26.97 -6.70
CA ALA A 179 -3.35 -25.67 -6.16
C ALA A 179 -2.41 -24.58 -6.71
N PHE A 180 -2.82 -23.32 -6.56
CA PHE A 180 -1.99 -22.14 -6.83
C PHE A 180 -1.66 -21.41 -5.53
N THR A 181 -0.65 -20.56 -5.57
CA THR A 181 -0.35 -19.62 -4.48
C THR A 181 -1.27 -18.41 -4.55
N VAL A 182 -1.82 -17.95 -3.44
CA VAL A 182 -2.60 -16.72 -3.33
C VAL A 182 -1.73 -15.63 -2.73
N LEU A 183 -1.43 -14.59 -3.49
CA LEU A 183 -0.45 -13.54 -3.17
C LEU A 183 -1.12 -12.17 -3.08
N SER A 184 -1.36 -11.68 -1.86
CA SER A 184 -1.81 -10.31 -1.69
C SER A 184 -0.65 -9.34 -1.92
N CYS A 185 -0.86 -8.35 -2.79
CA CYS A 185 0.05 -7.22 -3.01
C CYS A 185 -0.59 -5.90 -2.56
N ASP A 186 -1.62 -5.97 -1.71
CA ASP A 186 -2.23 -4.80 -1.09
C ASP A 186 -1.36 -4.23 0.04
N ASN A 187 -1.36 -2.92 0.16
CA ASN A 187 -0.65 -2.21 1.23
C ASN A 187 -1.48 -2.21 2.52
N ILE A 188 -1.72 -3.39 3.07
CA ILE A 188 -2.42 -3.62 4.35
C ILE A 188 -1.52 -4.45 5.27
N PRO A 189 -1.60 -4.23 6.59
CA PRO A 189 -0.83 -5.02 7.55
C PRO A 189 -1.17 -6.51 7.45
N ASP A 190 -0.14 -7.35 7.52
CA ASP A 190 -0.26 -8.80 7.56
C ASP A 190 -1.14 -9.36 6.43
N ASN A 191 -0.93 -8.87 5.22
CA ASN A 191 -1.78 -9.11 4.06
C ASN A 191 -1.92 -10.61 3.70
N GLY A 192 -0.89 -11.41 3.92
CA GLY A 192 -0.92 -12.86 3.72
C GLY A 192 -1.94 -13.55 4.63
N HIS A 193 -1.95 -13.21 5.92
CA HIS A 193 -2.92 -13.74 6.89
C HIS A 193 -4.33 -13.20 6.63
N VAL A 194 -4.47 -11.94 6.22
CA VAL A 194 -5.77 -11.35 5.87
C VAL A 194 -6.43 -12.15 4.75
N VAL A 195 -5.73 -12.40 3.66
CA VAL A 195 -6.29 -13.18 2.54
C VAL A 195 -6.51 -14.65 2.91
N LYS A 196 -5.60 -15.25 3.70
CA LYS A 196 -5.79 -16.62 4.22
C LYS A 196 -7.07 -16.73 5.04
N ASN A 197 -7.31 -15.81 5.98
CA ASN A 197 -8.50 -15.80 6.82
C ASN A 197 -9.78 -15.63 5.98
N ALA A 198 -9.75 -14.79 4.96
CA ALA A 198 -10.88 -14.59 4.05
C ALA A 198 -11.22 -15.88 3.28
N VAL A 199 -10.21 -16.51 2.68
CA VAL A 199 -10.37 -17.73 1.86
C VAL A 199 -10.77 -18.91 2.72
N LEU A 200 -10.09 -19.18 3.83
CA LEU A 200 -10.41 -20.29 4.72
C LEU A 200 -11.79 -20.11 5.40
N GLY A 201 -12.11 -18.86 5.81
CA GLY A 201 -13.42 -18.56 6.37
C GLY A 201 -14.55 -18.84 5.39
N MET A 202 -14.39 -18.47 4.12
CA MET A 202 -15.35 -18.75 3.04
C MET A 202 -15.44 -20.25 2.73
N ALA A 203 -14.29 -20.93 2.60
CA ALA A 203 -14.21 -22.35 2.36
C ALA A 203 -14.85 -23.18 3.47
N GLN A 204 -14.63 -22.82 4.74
CA GLN A 204 -15.21 -23.49 5.91
C GLN A 204 -16.73 -23.44 5.90
N LYS A 205 -17.33 -22.33 5.46
CA LYS A 205 -18.78 -22.20 5.33
C LYS A 205 -19.35 -23.07 4.21
N ARG A 206 -18.56 -23.34 3.18
CA ARG A 206 -18.96 -24.21 2.07
C ARG A 206 -18.78 -25.69 2.41
N SER A 207 -17.60 -26.06 2.95
CA SER A 207 -17.25 -27.44 3.32
C SER A 207 -15.98 -27.45 4.18
N ALA A 208 -16.03 -28.11 5.34
CA ALA A 208 -14.85 -28.32 6.19
C ALA A 208 -13.73 -29.03 5.43
N ALA A 209 -14.04 -30.06 4.67
CA ALA A 209 -13.06 -30.82 3.86
C ALA A 209 -12.41 -29.97 2.76
N LEU A 210 -13.10 -28.97 2.22
CA LEU A 210 -12.52 -28.02 1.27
C LEU A 210 -11.57 -27.06 1.98
N SER A 211 -11.96 -26.56 3.14
CA SER A 211 -11.10 -25.67 3.96
C SER A 211 -9.81 -26.37 4.39
N GLU A 212 -9.88 -27.61 4.86
CA GLU A 212 -8.72 -28.43 5.21
C GLU A 212 -7.79 -28.67 4.00
N TRP A 213 -8.38 -28.97 2.83
CA TRP A 213 -7.60 -29.15 1.61
C TRP A 213 -6.89 -27.85 1.20
N ILE A 214 -7.59 -26.69 1.24
CA ILE A 214 -7.00 -25.40 0.94
C ILE A 214 -5.87 -25.08 1.92
N ASP A 215 -6.07 -25.22 3.23
CA ASP A 215 -5.06 -24.93 4.24
C ASP A 215 -3.79 -25.77 4.08
N SER A 216 -3.93 -27.00 3.55
CA SER A 216 -2.80 -27.92 3.36
C SER A 216 -2.11 -27.83 2.00
N HIS A 217 -2.75 -27.24 0.96
CA HIS A 217 -2.21 -27.24 -0.41
C HIS A 217 -1.97 -25.85 -0.99
N VAL A 218 -2.57 -24.82 -0.42
CA VAL A 218 -2.44 -23.42 -0.89
C VAL A 218 -1.50 -22.66 0.03
N SER A 219 -0.56 -21.90 -0.52
CA SER A 219 0.25 -20.98 0.24
C SER A 219 -0.31 -19.55 0.13
N PHE A 220 -0.09 -18.77 1.20
CA PHE A 220 -0.52 -17.40 1.33
C PHE A 220 0.67 -16.54 1.81
N PRO A 221 1.69 -16.33 0.95
CA PRO A 221 2.87 -15.55 1.35
C PRO A 221 2.50 -14.14 1.76
N GLY A 222 3.09 -13.65 2.85
CA GLY A 222 3.07 -12.25 3.19
C GLY A 222 3.93 -11.43 2.24
N THR A 223 3.51 -10.17 1.99
CA THR A 223 4.30 -9.25 1.15
C THR A 223 4.36 -7.86 1.79
N MET A 224 5.48 -7.17 1.57
CA MET A 224 5.59 -5.75 1.81
C MET A 224 5.86 -5.05 0.47
N VAL A 225 4.96 -4.14 0.10
CA VAL A 225 5.01 -3.40 -1.14
C VAL A 225 5.23 -1.91 -0.87
N ASP A 226 6.13 -1.29 -1.63
CA ASP A 226 6.38 0.15 -1.50
C ASP A 226 6.73 0.78 -2.85
N ARG A 227 5.86 1.65 -3.31
CA ARG A 227 6.05 2.57 -4.42
C ARG A 227 4.97 3.65 -4.37
N ILE A 228 5.35 4.91 -4.60
CA ILE A 228 4.39 6.00 -4.76
C ILE A 228 3.91 6.01 -6.22
N VAL A 229 2.60 5.79 -6.39
CA VAL A 229 1.93 5.80 -7.70
C VAL A 229 0.75 6.77 -7.60
N PRO A 230 0.91 8.04 -8.00
CA PRO A 230 -0.17 9.01 -7.99
C PRO A 230 -1.31 8.60 -8.92
N ALA A 231 -2.52 9.05 -8.62
CA ALA A 231 -3.65 8.89 -9.54
C ALA A 231 -3.34 9.57 -10.88
N ALA A 232 -3.72 8.92 -11.99
CA ALA A 232 -3.58 9.49 -13.32
C ALA A 232 -4.42 10.77 -13.44
N THR A 233 -3.86 11.79 -14.06
CA THR A 233 -4.51 13.05 -14.38
C THR A 233 -4.34 13.33 -15.87
N ASP A 234 -5.18 14.22 -16.44
CA ASP A 234 -5.03 14.62 -17.85
C ASP A 234 -3.64 15.18 -18.12
N ALA A 235 -3.07 15.92 -17.19
CA ALA A 235 -1.71 16.45 -17.30
C ALA A 235 -0.64 15.34 -17.33
N SER A 236 -0.75 14.32 -16.47
CA SER A 236 0.19 13.20 -16.48
C SER A 236 0.06 12.34 -17.74
N LEU A 237 -1.14 12.14 -18.26
CA LEU A 237 -1.37 11.43 -19.51
C LEU A 237 -0.85 12.22 -20.73
N ALA A 238 -1.02 13.54 -20.74
CA ALA A 238 -0.45 14.40 -21.78
C ALA A 238 1.10 14.32 -21.79
N GLU A 239 1.73 14.37 -20.62
CA GLU A 239 3.19 14.23 -20.50
C GLU A 239 3.68 12.86 -21.06
N ILE A 240 2.95 11.79 -20.78
CA ILE A 240 3.27 10.46 -21.33
C ILE A 240 3.07 10.46 -22.86
N THR A 241 2.00 11.05 -23.35
CA THR A 241 1.74 11.19 -24.78
C THR A 241 2.86 11.95 -25.50
N ASP A 242 3.37 13.03 -24.90
CA ASP A 242 4.52 13.78 -25.43
C ASP A 242 5.80 12.94 -25.44
N ALA A 243 6.01 12.11 -24.41
CA ALA A 243 7.16 11.21 -24.34
C ALA A 243 7.12 10.11 -25.41
N LEU A 244 5.93 9.59 -25.73
CA LEU A 244 5.71 8.47 -26.65
C LEU A 244 5.46 8.91 -28.10
N GLY A 245 4.89 10.11 -28.31
CA GLY A 245 4.35 10.56 -29.61
C GLY A 245 3.02 9.89 -29.99
N VAL A 246 2.37 9.18 -29.07
CA VAL A 246 1.09 8.50 -29.23
C VAL A 246 0.36 8.41 -27.89
N GLU A 247 -0.98 8.46 -27.91
CA GLU A 247 -1.79 8.28 -26.70
C GLU A 247 -1.74 6.85 -26.17
N ASP A 248 -1.64 6.72 -24.85
CA ASP A 248 -1.81 5.46 -24.12
C ASP A 248 -2.79 5.63 -22.97
N PRO A 249 -4.07 5.23 -23.14
CA PRO A 249 -5.09 5.38 -22.10
C PRO A 249 -4.87 4.45 -20.89
N CYS A 250 -3.97 3.47 -21.00
CA CYS A 250 -3.60 2.57 -19.91
C CYS A 250 -2.32 3.00 -19.20
N ALA A 251 -1.71 4.14 -19.60
CA ALA A 251 -0.47 4.62 -19.02
C ALA A 251 -0.63 5.08 -17.57
N ILE A 252 0.47 4.99 -16.82
CA ILE A 252 0.57 5.52 -15.46
C ILE A 252 1.94 6.17 -15.23
N SER A 253 2.02 7.05 -14.25
CA SER A 253 3.29 7.60 -13.77
C SER A 253 3.54 7.20 -12.32
N CYS A 254 4.80 7.08 -11.94
CA CYS A 254 5.21 6.71 -10.59
C CYS A 254 6.61 7.27 -10.28
N GLU A 255 7.06 7.12 -9.03
CA GLU A 255 8.44 7.37 -8.66
C GLU A 255 9.38 6.27 -9.20
N PRO A 256 10.69 6.54 -9.33
CA PRO A 256 11.67 5.51 -9.71
C PRO A 256 11.86 4.44 -8.64
N PHE A 257 11.74 4.81 -7.35
CA PHE A 257 11.87 3.87 -6.25
C PHE A 257 10.80 2.78 -6.31
N ILE A 258 11.23 1.54 -6.12
CA ILE A 258 10.35 0.38 -6.00
C ILE A 258 10.95 -0.58 -4.98
N GLN A 259 10.13 -1.06 -4.05
CA GLN A 259 10.51 -2.14 -3.15
C GLN A 259 9.39 -3.16 -3.06
N TRP A 260 9.77 -4.42 -3.18
CA TRP A 260 8.88 -5.54 -2.95
C TRP A 260 9.60 -6.61 -2.16
N VAL A 261 9.07 -6.97 -1.01
CA VAL A 261 9.56 -8.05 -0.16
C VAL A 261 8.48 -9.10 -0.10
N VAL A 262 8.83 -10.36 -0.33
CA VAL A 262 7.89 -11.47 -0.49
C VAL A 262 8.41 -12.67 0.30
N GLU A 263 7.54 -13.33 1.06
CA GLU A 263 7.84 -14.61 1.65
C GLU A 263 8.00 -15.69 0.57
N ASP A 264 9.12 -16.40 0.57
CA ASP A 264 9.42 -17.41 -0.44
C ASP A 264 8.69 -18.73 -0.17
N ASN A 265 7.38 -18.71 -0.29
CA ASN A 265 6.50 -19.86 -0.05
C ASN A 265 5.49 -20.01 -1.20
N PHE A 266 5.90 -20.70 -2.27
CA PHE A 266 5.11 -20.87 -3.49
C PHE A 266 4.91 -22.35 -3.81
N VAL A 267 3.65 -22.78 -3.95
CA VAL A 267 3.29 -24.21 -4.15
C VAL A 267 3.46 -24.70 -5.58
N ALA A 268 3.50 -23.78 -6.56
CA ALA A 268 3.57 -24.13 -8.00
C ALA A 268 4.67 -23.36 -8.75
N GLY A 269 5.69 -22.88 -8.00
CA GLY A 269 6.79 -22.08 -8.53
C GLY A 269 6.42 -20.60 -8.73
N ARG A 270 7.41 -19.81 -9.09
CA ARG A 270 7.33 -18.36 -9.30
C ARG A 270 8.37 -17.86 -10.30
N PRO A 271 8.23 -16.63 -10.85
CA PRO A 271 9.31 -15.98 -11.57
C PRO A 271 10.54 -15.77 -10.66
N GLU A 272 11.71 -15.67 -11.25
CA GLU A 272 12.95 -15.26 -10.55
C GLU A 272 12.94 -13.74 -10.31
N TRP A 273 11.97 -13.25 -9.53
CA TRP A 273 11.79 -11.81 -9.27
C TRP A 273 13.00 -11.14 -8.62
N GLU A 274 13.91 -11.92 -7.99
CA GLU A 274 15.16 -11.43 -7.41
C GLU A 274 16.04 -10.72 -8.44
N VAL A 275 16.02 -11.13 -9.72
CA VAL A 275 16.80 -10.47 -10.77
C VAL A 275 16.28 -9.05 -11.09
N ALA A 276 15.03 -8.77 -10.71
CA ALA A 276 14.45 -7.45 -10.80
C ALA A 276 14.51 -6.67 -9.47
N GLY A 277 15.24 -7.19 -8.47
CA GLY A 277 15.46 -6.54 -7.17
C GLY A 277 14.42 -6.87 -6.10
N VAL A 278 13.53 -7.84 -6.34
CA VAL A 278 12.57 -8.29 -5.31
C VAL A 278 13.32 -9.07 -4.22
N GLN A 279 12.99 -8.79 -2.98
CA GLN A 279 13.61 -9.42 -1.81
C GLN A 279 12.77 -10.63 -1.38
N MET A 280 13.34 -11.83 -1.58
CA MET A 280 12.70 -13.07 -1.15
C MET A 280 13.16 -13.39 0.28
N VAL A 281 12.21 -13.53 1.22
CA VAL A 281 12.48 -13.67 2.65
C VAL A 281 11.73 -14.87 3.26
N GLN A 282 12.06 -15.24 4.50
CA GLN A 282 11.33 -16.25 5.26
C GLN A 282 10.17 -15.64 6.07
N ASP A 283 10.30 -14.38 6.47
CA ASP A 283 9.34 -13.63 7.29
C ASP A 283 9.33 -12.18 6.85
N VAL A 284 8.19 -11.68 6.42
CA VAL A 284 8.01 -10.30 5.92
C VAL A 284 7.78 -9.31 7.05
N LEU A 285 7.35 -9.75 8.23
CA LEU A 285 6.94 -8.87 9.33
C LEU A 285 8.00 -7.83 9.74
N PRO A 286 9.30 -8.15 9.85
CA PRO A 286 10.32 -7.15 10.15
C PRO A 286 10.42 -6.04 9.10
N TRP A 287 10.23 -6.36 7.83
CA TRP A 287 10.23 -5.41 6.71
C TRP A 287 8.99 -4.52 6.71
N GLU A 288 7.84 -5.10 7.03
CA GLU A 288 6.59 -4.37 7.19
C GLU A 288 6.71 -3.35 8.34
N GLN A 289 7.22 -3.77 9.50
CA GLN A 289 7.45 -2.89 10.64
C GLN A 289 8.46 -1.76 10.31
N MET A 290 9.53 -2.07 9.58
CA MET A 290 10.49 -1.07 9.12
C MET A 290 9.78 0.00 8.27
N LYS A 291 9.04 -0.40 7.25
CA LYS A 291 8.28 0.51 6.40
C LYS A 291 7.25 1.32 7.19
N LEU A 292 6.44 0.66 8.03
CA LEU A 292 5.39 1.32 8.79
C LEU A 292 5.94 2.37 9.74
N ARG A 293 7.06 2.08 10.43
CA ARG A 293 7.66 3.01 11.38
C ARG A 293 8.50 4.06 10.66
N MET A 294 9.51 3.68 9.90
CA MET A 294 10.45 4.65 9.31
C MET A 294 9.83 5.46 8.17
N LEU A 295 9.22 4.82 7.16
CA LEU A 295 8.60 5.56 6.06
C LEU A 295 7.28 6.19 6.47
N ASN A 296 6.31 5.37 6.87
CA ASN A 296 4.95 5.87 7.07
C ASN A 296 4.82 6.72 8.35
N GLY A 297 5.61 6.42 9.39
CA GLY A 297 5.65 7.21 10.63
C GLY A 297 6.24 8.59 10.40
N SER A 298 7.41 8.70 9.76
CA SER A 298 8.00 10.01 9.41
C SER A 298 7.15 10.78 8.43
N HIS A 299 6.51 10.11 7.49
CA HIS A 299 5.56 10.74 6.56
C HIS A 299 4.37 11.37 7.30
N SER A 300 3.82 10.66 8.31
CA SER A 300 2.77 11.21 9.17
C SER A 300 3.25 12.38 10.03
N PHE A 301 4.46 12.28 10.61
CA PHE A 301 5.11 13.37 11.36
C PHE A 301 5.22 14.64 10.53
N LEU A 302 5.76 14.50 9.32
CA LEU A 302 5.90 15.63 8.37
C LEU A 302 4.55 16.18 7.93
N ALA A 303 3.54 15.31 7.74
CA ALA A 303 2.22 15.71 7.31
C ALA A 303 1.51 16.57 8.37
N TYR A 304 1.49 16.14 9.62
CA TYR A 304 0.81 16.89 10.68
C TYR A 304 1.52 18.20 10.98
N LEU A 305 2.80 18.14 11.29
CA LEU A 305 3.58 19.32 11.68
C LEU A 305 3.85 20.26 10.51
N GLY A 306 4.10 19.71 9.32
CA GLY A 306 4.30 20.50 8.10
C GLY A 306 3.04 21.26 7.71
N TYR A 307 1.87 20.59 7.75
CA TYR A 307 0.59 21.26 7.48
C TYR A 307 0.36 22.43 8.47
N LEU A 308 0.53 22.18 9.77
CA LEU A 308 0.39 23.21 10.81
C LEU A 308 1.34 24.38 10.58
N ALA A 309 2.59 24.11 10.16
CA ALA A 309 3.58 25.13 9.84
C ALA A 309 3.29 25.89 8.52
N GLY A 310 2.33 25.40 7.71
CA GLY A 310 1.90 26.04 6.47
C GLY A 310 2.54 25.50 5.19
N TYR A 311 3.20 24.33 5.26
CA TYR A 311 3.72 23.62 4.08
C TYR A 311 2.61 22.79 3.42
N ALA A 312 2.37 23.02 2.14
CA ALA A 312 1.34 22.32 1.37
C ALA A 312 1.79 20.92 0.93
N HIS A 313 3.08 20.73 0.70
CA HIS A 313 3.66 19.49 0.19
C HIS A 313 4.84 19.00 1.04
N ILE A 314 5.11 17.71 1.00
CA ILE A 314 6.21 17.08 1.75
C ILE A 314 7.58 17.58 1.31
N ASN A 315 7.78 17.80 0.01
CA ASN A 315 9.05 18.35 -0.48
C ASN A 315 9.35 19.74 0.08
N GLU A 316 8.34 20.58 0.34
CA GLU A 316 8.50 21.87 1.01
C GLU A 316 9.00 21.70 2.45
N CYS A 317 8.49 20.67 3.17
CA CYS A 317 9.03 20.32 4.49
C CYS A 317 10.52 19.94 4.40
N MET A 318 10.96 19.28 3.34
CA MET A 318 12.36 18.87 3.15
C MET A 318 13.29 20.02 2.78
N GLU A 319 12.77 21.13 2.28
CA GLU A 319 13.53 22.37 2.09
C GLU A 319 13.85 23.07 3.42
N ASP A 320 13.04 22.85 4.46
CA ASP A 320 13.33 23.33 5.82
C ASP A 320 14.30 22.38 6.53
N ALA A 321 15.49 22.88 6.84
CA ALA A 321 16.56 22.11 7.46
C ALA A 321 16.15 21.50 8.82
N ALA A 322 15.28 22.16 9.59
CA ALA A 322 14.81 21.64 10.87
C ALA A 322 13.88 20.44 10.69
N PHE A 323 12.96 20.51 9.74
CA PHE A 323 12.07 19.38 9.42
C PHE A 323 12.82 18.19 8.83
N ARG A 324 13.80 18.45 7.94
CA ARG A 324 14.64 17.41 7.36
C ARG A 324 15.46 16.69 8.43
N GLU A 325 16.10 17.44 9.34
CA GLU A 325 16.87 16.87 10.46
C GLU A 325 15.96 16.12 11.44
N ALA A 326 14.78 16.66 11.75
CA ALA A 326 13.82 16.00 12.62
C ALA A 326 13.35 14.68 12.04
N ALA A 327 13.02 14.63 10.75
CA ALA A 327 12.64 13.40 10.07
C ALA A 327 13.77 12.35 10.11
N ARG A 328 15.03 12.80 9.87
CA ARG A 328 16.20 11.91 9.93
C ARG A 328 16.42 11.33 11.32
N ARG A 329 16.42 12.17 12.36
CA ARG A 329 16.57 11.70 13.76
C ARG A 329 15.39 10.83 14.20
N LEU A 330 14.17 11.21 13.86
CA LEU A 330 13.00 10.38 14.13
C LEU A 330 13.19 8.96 13.58
N MET A 331 13.61 8.83 12.32
CA MET A 331 13.85 7.54 11.69
C MET A 331 14.99 6.75 12.37
N LEU A 332 16.14 7.39 12.63
CA LEU A 332 17.34 6.66 13.07
C LEU A 332 17.41 6.48 14.59
N ASP A 333 17.07 7.53 15.36
CA ASP A 333 17.27 7.52 16.81
C ASP A 333 16.07 6.93 17.57
N GLU A 334 14.86 7.09 17.01
CA GLU A 334 13.66 6.64 17.71
C GLU A 334 12.96 5.46 17.02
N GLN A 335 12.76 5.45 15.69
CA GLN A 335 12.03 4.38 15.01
C GLN A 335 12.89 3.15 14.72
N ALA A 336 14.07 3.32 14.12
CA ALA A 336 14.98 2.23 13.79
C ALA A 336 15.38 1.39 15.01
N THR A 337 15.59 2.05 16.16
CA THR A 337 15.94 1.39 17.42
C THR A 337 14.87 0.46 17.96
N THR A 338 13.63 0.56 17.48
CA THR A 338 12.51 -0.31 17.85
C THR A 338 12.37 -1.54 16.97
N LEU A 339 13.11 -1.60 15.85
CA LEU A 339 13.00 -2.66 14.86
C LEU A 339 13.80 -3.90 15.24
N ARG A 340 13.36 -5.06 14.75
CA ARG A 340 14.05 -6.35 14.93
C ARG A 340 14.59 -6.91 13.60
N ILE A 341 14.72 -6.03 12.58
CA ILE A 341 15.24 -6.38 11.28
C ILE A 341 16.78 -6.55 11.34
N LYS A 342 17.31 -7.52 10.60
CA LYS A 342 18.75 -7.82 10.51
C LYS A 342 19.21 -7.65 9.07
N ASP A 343 20.50 -7.41 8.90
CA ASP A 343 21.17 -7.38 7.59
C ASP A 343 20.62 -6.31 6.63
N VAL A 344 20.07 -5.20 7.20
CA VAL A 344 19.58 -4.03 6.47
C VAL A 344 20.32 -2.80 6.96
N ASP A 345 20.86 -2.01 6.04
CA ASP A 345 21.42 -0.69 6.35
C ASP A 345 20.27 0.32 6.53
N LEU A 346 19.86 0.50 7.79
CA LEU A 346 18.77 1.41 8.14
C LEU A 346 19.18 2.89 7.94
N THR A 347 20.47 3.21 7.94
CA THR A 347 20.95 4.57 7.63
C THR A 347 20.78 4.86 6.15
N ALA A 348 21.23 3.95 5.28
CA ALA A 348 21.02 4.09 3.84
C ALA A 348 19.54 4.12 3.48
N TYR A 349 18.71 3.33 4.19
CA TYR A 349 17.26 3.35 4.01
C TYR A 349 16.66 4.71 4.39
N ALA A 350 17.01 5.27 5.55
CA ALA A 350 16.57 6.60 5.99
C ALA A 350 16.96 7.70 4.99
N ASP A 351 18.21 7.68 4.52
CA ASP A 351 18.71 8.66 3.55
C ASP A 351 17.94 8.55 2.22
N SER A 352 17.63 7.34 1.75
CA SER A 352 16.79 7.13 0.56
C SER A 352 15.36 7.65 0.73
N LEU A 353 14.79 7.54 1.94
CA LEU A 353 13.46 8.08 2.25
C LEU A 353 13.47 9.61 2.22
N LEU A 354 14.51 10.26 2.75
CA LEU A 354 14.64 11.71 2.70
C LEU A 354 14.77 12.24 1.27
N GLU A 355 15.47 11.52 0.40
CA GLU A 355 15.54 11.83 -1.05
C GLU A 355 14.17 11.71 -1.72
N ARG A 356 13.42 10.64 -1.43
CA ARG A 356 12.06 10.45 -1.93
C ARG A 356 11.12 11.56 -1.47
N PHE A 357 11.18 11.95 -0.20
CA PHE A 357 10.37 13.04 0.35
C PHE A 357 10.72 14.39 -0.28
N ALA A 358 11.97 14.62 -0.64
CA ALA A 358 12.43 15.84 -1.29
C ALA A 358 12.06 15.92 -2.79
N ASN A 359 11.58 14.84 -3.41
CA ASN A 359 11.26 14.84 -4.84
C ASN A 359 10.05 15.73 -5.16
N PRO A 360 10.24 16.89 -5.84
CA PRO A 360 9.15 17.83 -6.13
C PRO A 360 8.21 17.31 -7.22
N ALA A 361 8.63 16.31 -8.02
CA ALA A 361 7.80 15.76 -9.09
C ALA A 361 6.58 14.97 -8.56
N LEU A 362 6.59 14.55 -7.29
CA LEU A 362 5.50 13.77 -6.68
C LEU A 362 4.38 14.66 -6.12
N GLN A 363 4.67 15.90 -5.74
CA GLN A 363 3.71 16.87 -5.18
C GLN A 363 2.78 16.26 -4.11
N HIS A 364 3.36 15.49 -3.19
CA HIS A 364 2.58 14.76 -2.19
C HIS A 364 2.08 15.70 -1.10
N ARG A 365 0.77 15.91 -1.06
CA ARG A 365 0.14 16.92 -0.18
C ARG A 365 0.14 16.47 1.27
N THR A 366 0.61 17.33 2.16
CA THR A 366 0.60 17.11 3.62
C THR A 366 -0.80 16.77 4.13
N TRP A 367 -1.81 17.52 3.68
CA TRP A 367 -3.22 17.28 4.01
C TRP A 367 -3.72 15.87 3.61
N GLN A 368 -3.35 15.39 2.43
CA GLN A 368 -3.78 14.07 1.95
C GLN A 368 -3.16 12.93 2.78
N ILE A 369 -1.91 13.10 3.20
CA ILE A 369 -1.20 12.12 4.05
C ILE A 369 -1.79 12.13 5.46
N ALA A 370 -2.20 13.30 5.95
CA ALA A 370 -2.77 13.49 7.29
C ALA A 370 -4.16 12.86 7.47
N MET A 371 -4.87 12.49 6.39
CA MET A 371 -6.15 11.79 6.47
C MET A 371 -6.03 10.45 7.20
N ASP A 372 -7.14 10.00 7.80
CA ASP A 372 -7.26 8.70 8.47
C ASP A 372 -6.23 8.49 9.59
N GLY A 373 -5.85 9.57 10.27
CA GLY A 373 -4.82 9.56 11.30
C GLY A 373 -5.14 8.62 12.46
N SER A 374 -6.41 8.51 12.86
CA SER A 374 -6.85 7.60 13.92
C SER A 374 -6.55 6.12 13.61
N GLN A 375 -6.57 5.72 12.35
CA GLN A 375 -6.23 4.36 11.92
C GLN A 375 -4.72 4.17 11.69
N LYS A 376 -4.01 5.26 11.36
CA LYS A 376 -2.59 5.22 11.01
C LYS A 376 -1.66 5.33 12.22
N LEU A 377 -2.03 6.17 13.19
CA LEU A 377 -1.17 6.51 14.33
C LEU A 377 -0.74 5.28 15.17
N PRO A 378 -1.61 4.31 15.47
CA PRO A 378 -1.23 3.15 16.29
C PRO A 378 0.02 2.44 15.77
N GLN A 379 -0.02 1.97 14.55
CA GLN A 379 1.05 1.17 13.94
C GLN A 379 2.27 1.99 13.48
N ARG A 380 2.09 3.30 13.22
CA ARG A 380 3.17 4.17 12.72
C ARG A 380 4.02 4.80 13.82
N MET A 381 3.42 5.06 14.98
CA MET A 381 4.06 5.78 16.09
C MET A 381 3.86 5.10 17.44
N LEU A 382 2.63 4.73 17.82
CA LEU A 382 2.32 4.30 19.18
C LEU A 382 2.97 2.96 19.53
N ASP A 383 3.06 2.02 18.59
CA ASP A 383 3.75 0.74 18.83
C ASP A 383 5.25 0.94 19.06
N GLY A 384 5.88 1.89 18.37
CA GLY A 384 7.26 2.31 18.64
C GLY A 384 7.41 2.94 20.02
N ILE A 385 6.48 3.82 20.41
CA ILE A 385 6.47 4.44 21.73
C ILE A 385 6.35 3.39 22.85
N ARG A 386 5.51 2.36 22.69
CA ARG A 386 5.41 1.26 23.67
C ARG A 386 6.76 0.59 23.91
N VAL A 387 7.53 0.36 22.84
CA VAL A 387 8.88 -0.20 22.94
C VAL A 387 9.82 0.73 23.71
N HIS A 388 9.75 2.04 23.45
CA HIS A 388 10.56 3.03 24.20
C HIS A 388 10.16 3.13 25.67
N LEU A 389 8.87 3.10 25.99
CA LEU A 389 8.39 3.10 27.36
C LEU A 389 8.86 1.86 28.13
N GLU A 390 8.81 0.68 27.51
CA GLU A 390 9.31 -0.57 28.09
C GLU A 390 10.82 -0.51 28.33
N ARG A 391 11.60 -0.02 27.34
CA ARG A 391 13.07 0.07 27.40
C ARG A 391 13.59 1.29 28.16
N LYS A 392 12.72 2.25 28.49
CA LYS A 392 13.07 3.55 29.10
C LYS A 392 14.09 4.34 28.27
N THR A 393 13.90 4.34 26.96
CA THR A 393 14.72 5.08 26.00
C THR A 393 14.01 6.36 25.52
N PRO A 394 14.73 7.40 25.05
CA PRO A 394 14.14 8.65 24.56
C PRO A 394 13.24 8.45 23.34
N TRP A 395 12.16 9.28 23.22
CA TRP A 395 11.20 9.27 22.11
C TRP A 395 10.50 10.64 21.95
N SER A 396 11.26 11.71 22.07
CA SER A 396 10.74 13.09 22.08
C SER A 396 10.15 13.52 20.72
N LEU A 397 10.69 13.03 19.61
CA LEU A 397 10.17 13.32 18.27
C LEU A 397 8.88 12.52 18.00
N LEU A 398 8.80 11.28 18.44
CA LEU A 398 7.54 10.52 18.41
C LEU A 398 6.45 11.19 19.24
N ALA A 399 6.78 11.70 20.45
CA ALA A 399 5.84 12.49 21.26
C ALA A 399 5.35 13.73 20.53
N LEU A 400 6.27 14.45 19.87
CA LEU A 400 5.94 15.62 19.05
C LEU A 400 5.04 15.25 17.85
N GLY A 401 5.27 14.11 17.22
CA GLY A 401 4.41 13.61 16.14
C GLY A 401 2.98 13.31 16.58
N VAL A 402 2.83 12.66 17.76
CA VAL A 402 1.51 12.42 18.38
C VAL A 402 0.83 13.73 18.75
N ALA A 403 1.54 14.66 19.38
CA ALA A 403 1.05 15.99 19.71
C ALA A 403 0.65 16.78 18.45
N GLY A 404 1.42 16.64 17.37
CA GLY A 404 1.11 17.19 16.06
C GLY A 404 -0.22 16.69 15.50
N TRP A 405 -0.50 15.38 15.60
CA TRP A 405 -1.80 14.83 15.24
C TRP A 405 -2.93 15.41 16.10
N ILE A 406 -2.77 15.45 17.42
CA ILE A 406 -3.75 16.04 18.35
C ILE A 406 -4.05 17.50 17.96
N ARG A 407 -3.01 18.29 17.66
CA ARG A 407 -3.16 19.68 17.24
C ARG A 407 -3.85 19.80 15.87
N TYR A 408 -3.49 18.96 14.91
CA TYR A 408 -4.09 18.92 13.59
C TYR A 408 -5.60 18.60 13.65
N VAL A 409 -5.98 17.55 14.38
CA VAL A 409 -7.39 17.16 14.50
C VAL A 409 -8.22 18.12 15.39
N SER A 410 -7.57 19.06 16.08
CA SER A 410 -8.24 20.16 16.77
C SER A 410 -8.91 21.16 15.81
N GLY A 411 -8.65 21.05 14.50
CA GLY A 411 -9.41 21.70 13.45
C GLY A 411 -8.96 23.10 13.06
N THR A 412 -7.80 23.60 13.57
CA THR A 412 -7.21 24.88 13.17
C THR A 412 -5.70 24.78 13.03
N ASP A 413 -5.14 25.42 12.00
CA ASP A 413 -3.69 25.54 11.81
C ASP A 413 -3.05 26.63 12.73
N ASP A 414 -1.73 26.80 12.63
CA ASP A 414 -1.01 27.79 13.43
C ASP A 414 -1.33 29.26 13.05
N ARG A 415 -2.01 29.46 11.91
CA ARG A 415 -2.49 30.78 11.43
C ARG A 415 -3.95 31.03 11.78
N GLY A 416 -4.62 30.05 12.42
CA GLY A 416 -6.04 30.13 12.77
C GLY A 416 -7.00 29.74 11.64
N ASN A 417 -6.52 29.21 10.50
CA ASN A 417 -7.38 28.75 9.43
C ASN A 417 -7.99 27.38 9.81
N ALA A 418 -9.23 27.16 9.38
CA ALA A 418 -9.91 25.89 9.58
C ALA A 418 -9.24 24.77 8.78
N ILE A 419 -9.09 23.60 9.41
CA ILE A 419 -8.59 22.36 8.79
C ILE A 419 -9.79 21.47 8.44
N ASP A 420 -9.87 21.00 7.20
CA ASP A 420 -10.80 19.94 6.79
C ASP A 420 -10.26 18.58 7.27
N VAL A 421 -10.61 18.22 8.51
CA VAL A 421 -10.16 16.97 9.13
C VAL A 421 -10.97 15.80 8.57
N ARG A 422 -10.31 14.95 7.77
CA ARG A 422 -10.90 13.71 7.22
C ARG A 422 -10.35 12.50 7.96
N ASP A 423 -11.22 11.93 8.79
CA ASP A 423 -10.88 10.80 9.66
C ASP A 423 -12.15 9.99 9.96
N PRO A 424 -12.11 8.65 10.02
CA PRO A 424 -13.26 7.83 10.38
C PRO A 424 -13.88 8.20 11.73
N LEU A 425 -13.07 8.73 12.66
CA LEU A 425 -13.51 9.19 13.98
C LEU A 425 -13.77 10.70 14.04
N SER A 426 -13.84 11.40 12.89
CA SER A 426 -13.95 12.87 12.82
C SER A 426 -15.08 13.46 13.67
N ASP A 427 -16.26 12.84 13.69
CA ASP A 427 -17.40 13.32 14.47
C ASP A 427 -17.17 13.16 15.98
N LYS A 428 -16.60 12.03 16.40
CA LYS A 428 -16.23 11.77 17.80
C LYS A 428 -15.12 12.73 18.24
N ILE A 429 -14.07 12.88 17.43
CA ILE A 429 -12.97 13.82 17.68
C ILE A 429 -13.51 15.25 17.83
N ARG A 430 -14.31 15.71 16.88
CA ARG A 430 -14.91 17.06 16.92
C ARG A 430 -15.74 17.30 18.18
N THR A 431 -16.51 16.30 18.60
CA THR A 431 -17.30 16.38 19.85
C THR A 431 -16.38 16.57 21.05
N MET A 432 -15.31 15.79 21.16
CA MET A 432 -14.34 15.86 22.25
C MET A 432 -13.56 17.18 22.24
N VAL A 433 -13.15 17.64 21.05
CA VAL A 433 -12.48 18.93 20.85
C VAL A 433 -13.36 20.09 21.31
N ASN A 434 -14.63 20.11 20.94
CA ASN A 434 -15.56 21.17 21.32
C ASN A 434 -15.91 21.16 22.83
N ALA A 435 -15.82 20.02 23.48
CA ALA A 435 -16.12 19.85 24.90
C ALA A 435 -14.91 20.13 25.81
N SER A 436 -13.70 20.32 25.27
CA SER A 436 -12.45 20.51 26.03
C SER A 436 -11.82 21.87 25.78
N SER A 437 -11.24 22.46 26.81
CA SER A 437 -10.32 23.59 26.65
C SER A 437 -8.98 23.15 26.07
N ASP A 438 -8.15 24.08 25.59
CA ASP A 438 -6.81 23.74 25.05
C ASP A 438 -5.94 23.02 26.08
N ALA A 439 -6.05 23.36 27.36
CA ALA A 439 -5.30 22.70 28.44
C ALA A 439 -5.78 21.26 28.71
N GLU A 440 -7.03 20.96 28.42
CA GLU A 440 -7.63 19.62 28.61
C GLU A 440 -7.58 18.76 27.34
N ARG A 441 -7.22 19.35 26.21
CA ARG A 441 -7.29 18.75 24.87
C ARG A 441 -6.59 17.40 24.76
N VAL A 442 -5.36 17.35 25.28
CA VAL A 442 -4.55 16.12 25.23
C VAL A 442 -5.26 15.02 26.02
N ASN A 443 -5.63 15.27 27.28
CA ASN A 443 -6.29 14.29 28.12
C ASN A 443 -7.63 13.82 27.52
N ALA A 444 -8.40 14.74 26.94
CA ALA A 444 -9.64 14.42 26.27
C ALA A 444 -9.39 13.45 25.10
N LEU A 445 -8.49 13.78 24.16
CA LEU A 445 -8.26 12.95 22.97
C LEU A 445 -7.52 11.64 23.26
N LEU A 446 -6.67 11.59 24.29
CA LEU A 446 -6.07 10.33 24.76
C LEU A 446 -7.13 9.33 25.29
N GLY A 447 -8.33 9.79 25.62
CA GLY A 447 -9.48 8.95 25.93
C GLY A 447 -10.05 8.16 24.72
N LEU A 448 -9.56 8.40 23.50
CA LEU A 448 -9.92 7.60 22.31
C LEU A 448 -9.24 6.23 22.37
N SER A 449 -9.88 5.27 23.04
CA SER A 449 -9.32 3.92 23.22
C SER A 449 -9.09 3.18 21.91
N GLU A 450 -9.84 3.52 20.86
CA GLU A 450 -9.67 2.99 19.51
C GLU A 450 -8.31 3.39 18.89
N VAL A 451 -7.71 4.48 19.37
CA VAL A 451 -6.41 4.98 18.90
C VAL A 451 -5.30 4.62 19.88
N PHE A 452 -5.45 5.02 21.14
CA PHE A 452 -4.40 4.96 22.16
C PHE A 452 -4.40 3.67 22.99
N GLY A 453 -5.47 2.86 22.90
CA GLY A 453 -5.68 1.77 23.83
C GLY A 453 -5.96 2.27 25.25
N HIS A 454 -6.06 1.36 26.20
CA HIS A 454 -6.19 1.71 27.61
C HIS A 454 -4.84 1.90 28.29
N ASP A 455 -3.80 1.30 27.77
CA ASP A 455 -2.43 1.28 28.31
C ASP A 455 -1.76 2.65 28.24
N LEU A 456 -1.75 3.29 27.08
CA LEU A 456 -1.09 4.59 26.87
C LEU A 456 -1.81 5.72 27.58
N ALA A 457 -3.12 5.75 27.54
CA ALA A 457 -3.92 6.78 28.22
C ALA A 457 -3.70 6.81 29.74
N GLN A 458 -3.31 5.69 30.34
CA GLN A 458 -3.03 5.55 31.78
C GLN A 458 -1.53 5.67 32.12
N ASN A 459 -0.66 5.74 31.13
CA ASN A 459 0.79 5.84 31.33
C ASN A 459 1.20 7.30 31.55
N SER A 460 1.60 7.64 32.79
CA SER A 460 1.92 9.02 33.16
C SER A 460 3.08 9.61 32.32
N ALA A 461 4.11 8.83 32.03
CA ALA A 461 5.23 9.28 31.19
C ALA A 461 4.80 9.59 29.76
N PHE A 462 3.88 8.79 29.20
CA PHE A 462 3.29 9.05 27.89
C PHE A 462 2.45 10.33 27.88
N VAL A 463 1.52 10.46 28.83
CA VAL A 463 0.64 11.63 28.94
C VAL A 463 1.45 12.91 29.13
N GLU A 464 2.47 12.88 30.01
CA GLU A 464 3.33 14.04 30.27
C GLU A 464 4.12 14.47 29.04
N ALA A 465 4.80 13.52 28.36
CA ALA A 465 5.61 13.83 27.19
C ALA A 465 4.77 14.41 26.04
N VAL A 466 3.60 13.81 25.76
CA VAL A 466 2.68 14.30 24.71
C VAL A 466 2.10 15.67 25.09
N SER A 467 1.76 15.89 26.37
CA SER A 467 1.25 17.19 26.85
C SER A 467 2.29 18.29 26.70
N GLN A 468 3.53 18.03 27.10
CA GLN A 468 4.63 19.01 26.96
C GLN A 468 4.91 19.33 25.47
N ALA A 469 4.86 18.33 24.60
CA ALA A 469 5.01 18.52 23.17
C ALA A 469 3.84 19.34 22.58
N TYR A 470 2.61 19.04 22.99
CA TYR A 470 1.42 19.79 22.56
C TYR A 470 1.47 21.25 23.02
N GLU A 471 1.90 21.50 24.25
CA GLU A 471 2.05 22.85 24.78
C GLU A 471 3.11 23.67 24.00
N ARG A 472 4.22 23.04 23.60
CA ARG A 472 5.22 23.67 22.70
C ARG A 472 4.61 24.08 21.37
N ILE A 473 3.85 23.17 20.72
CA ILE A 473 3.20 23.50 19.45
C ILE A 473 2.20 24.64 19.61
N THR A 474 1.39 24.63 20.67
CA THR A 474 0.36 25.63 20.90
C THR A 474 0.95 27.01 21.20
N ARG A 475 2.06 27.06 21.94
CA ARG A 475 2.71 28.35 22.31
C ARG A 475 3.58 28.95 21.22
N HIS A 476 4.32 28.10 20.49
CA HIS A 476 5.40 28.57 19.62
C HIS A 476 5.15 28.26 18.13
N GLY A 477 4.10 27.49 17.82
CA GLY A 477 3.81 26.95 16.50
C GLY A 477 4.63 25.69 16.19
N ALA A 478 4.16 24.93 15.21
CA ALA A 478 4.73 23.63 14.89
C ALA A 478 6.21 23.68 14.45
N ARG A 479 6.58 24.67 13.63
CA ARG A 479 7.96 24.81 13.16
C ARG A 479 8.95 25.05 14.33
N GLN A 480 8.61 25.98 15.23
CA GLN A 480 9.47 26.28 16.37
C GLN A 480 9.52 25.11 17.36
N ALA A 481 8.42 24.38 17.55
CA ALA A 481 8.38 23.19 18.39
C ALA A 481 9.30 22.07 17.85
N VAL A 482 9.42 21.93 16.53
CA VAL A 482 10.40 21.01 15.90
C VAL A 482 11.82 21.43 16.25
N ILE A 483 12.17 22.72 16.08
CA ILE A 483 13.51 23.25 16.38
C ILE A 483 13.87 23.04 17.86
N GLU A 484 12.95 23.33 18.76
CA GLU A 484 13.17 23.17 20.21
C GLU A 484 13.36 21.69 20.59
N THR A 485 12.60 20.78 19.98
CA THR A 485 12.74 19.35 20.26
C THR A 485 14.07 18.79 19.77
N LEU A 486 14.64 19.31 18.69
CA LEU A 486 15.97 18.93 18.20
C LEU A 486 17.12 19.37 19.11
N ASN A 487 16.90 20.36 19.96
CA ASN A 487 17.91 20.93 20.86
C ASN A 487 17.87 20.35 22.29
N VAL A 488 16.96 19.43 22.55
CA VAL A 488 16.83 18.67 23.81
C VAL A 488 17.54 17.33 23.65
#